data_a481920c2685d01c45adc9b0c09d0ec7
#
_entry.id   a481920c2685d01c45adc9b0c09d0ec7
#
_cell.length_a   1.000
_cell.length_b   1.000
_cell.length_c   1.000
_cell.angle_alpha   90.00
_cell.angle_beta   90.00
_cell.angle_gamma   90.00
#
_symmetry.space_group_name_H-M   'P 1'
#
loop_
_entity.id
_entity.type
_entity.pdbx_description
1 polymer ?
#
loop_
_entity_poly.entity_id
_entity_poly.type
_entity_poly.pdbx_seq_one_letter_code
_entity_poly.pdbx_strand_id
1 'polypeptide(L)'
;MEFEQQIRKKYRFIVIRSPHELMENEFVRNLFPKVIQLKVEGYRKEYGNYVLPFDSSDFIATHLVLCELQKDGSYIPVLGFKSVTLQMCDDYRIPFPILSMLENDNNKKTILGTMDGYRATNSQSQLAYNGSFTILPRLRENKVLMKYLWKITSSLLVNYYIEYQIPHVLALCVTKFHIHLKKQELGWNFIQSENGILGPYNCKAFFDTTLVPMEFSNLSIKGIEAAARFKDMWLNRITLDLENITIRRKVA
;
A
#
# COMPACT_ATOMS: atom_id res chain seq x y z
N MET A 1 -18.86 -5.42 19.25
CA MET A 1 -18.24 -4.30 20.01
C MET A 1 -16.97 -4.76 20.73
N GLU A 2 -16.99 -5.78 21.57
CA GLU A 2 -15.83 -6.22 22.34
C GLU A 2 -14.59 -6.61 21.50
N PHE A 3 -14.78 -7.38 20.43
CA PHE A 3 -13.69 -7.77 19.53
C PHE A 3 -13.04 -6.58 18.81
N GLU A 4 -13.80 -5.58 18.38
CA GLU A 4 -13.24 -4.36 17.77
C GLU A 4 -12.42 -3.54 18.79
N GLN A 5 -12.87 -3.48 20.04
CA GLN A 5 -12.11 -2.81 21.11
C GLN A 5 -10.78 -3.54 21.40
N GLN A 6 -10.80 -4.88 21.40
CA GLN A 6 -9.57 -5.66 21.54
C GLN A 6 -8.60 -5.41 20.39
N ILE A 7 -9.10 -5.32 19.15
CA ILE A 7 -8.28 -4.96 17.98
C ILE A 7 -7.64 -3.58 18.17
N ARG A 8 -8.41 -2.56 18.58
CA ARG A 8 -7.90 -1.20 18.79
C ARG A 8 -6.83 -1.13 19.89
N LYS A 9 -6.93 -1.97 20.92
CA LYS A 9 -5.91 -2.05 21.97
C LYS A 9 -4.65 -2.76 21.51
N LYS A 10 -4.80 -3.81 20.70
CA LYS A 10 -3.71 -4.71 20.27
C LYS A 10 -2.89 -4.15 19.12
N TYR A 11 -3.52 -3.40 18.20
CA TYR A 11 -2.88 -2.97 16.97
C TYR A 11 -2.72 -1.45 16.91
N ARG A 12 -1.65 -1.00 16.21
CA ARG A 12 -1.37 0.40 15.90
C ARG A 12 -1.09 0.58 14.41
N PHE A 13 -1.58 1.69 13.85
CA PHE A 13 -1.15 2.12 12.52
C PHE A 13 0.18 2.84 12.62
N ILE A 14 1.10 2.50 11.74
CA ILE A 14 2.37 3.17 11.58
C ILE A 14 2.54 3.51 10.11
N VAL A 15 2.84 4.77 9.83
CA VAL A 15 3.14 5.29 8.51
C VAL A 15 4.62 5.63 8.49
N ILE A 16 5.38 5.05 7.56
CA ILE A 16 6.81 5.33 7.36
C ILE A 16 6.95 5.95 5.97
N ARG A 17 7.32 7.22 5.89
CA ARG A 17 7.54 7.93 4.61
C ARG A 17 9.02 7.94 4.28
N SER A 18 9.37 7.54 3.05
CA SER A 18 10.76 7.53 2.57
C SER A 18 11.74 6.90 3.57
N PRO A 19 11.65 5.60 3.86
CA PRO A 19 12.46 4.95 4.91
C PRO A 19 13.96 5.24 4.79
N HIS A 20 14.50 5.37 3.57
CA HIS A 20 15.92 5.63 3.34
C HIS A 20 16.41 6.96 3.95
N GLU A 21 15.54 7.98 4.01
CA GLU A 21 15.85 9.28 4.62
C GLU A 21 15.82 9.22 6.16
N LEU A 22 15.22 8.16 6.71
CA LEU A 22 14.96 7.99 8.13
C LEU A 22 15.84 6.92 8.80
N MET A 23 16.83 6.37 8.11
CA MET A 23 17.66 5.28 8.62
C MET A 23 18.52 5.65 9.84
N GLU A 24 18.73 6.94 10.09
CA GLU A 24 19.34 7.48 11.32
C GLU A 24 18.41 7.34 12.54
N ASN A 25 17.09 7.24 12.33
CA ASN A 25 16.12 7.05 13.40
C ASN A 25 16.11 5.60 13.85
N GLU A 26 16.40 5.35 15.12
CA GLU A 26 16.49 4.01 15.70
C GLU A 26 15.18 3.23 15.54
N PHE A 27 14.03 3.87 15.72
CA PHE A 27 12.73 3.21 15.57
C PHE A 27 12.49 2.74 14.12
N VAL A 28 12.82 3.57 13.13
CA VAL A 28 12.71 3.19 11.70
C VAL A 28 13.70 2.08 11.38
N ARG A 29 14.96 2.21 11.82
CA ARG A 29 16.00 1.20 11.60
C ARG A 29 15.62 -0.17 12.17
N ASN A 30 14.88 -0.20 13.28
CA ASN A 30 14.40 -1.45 13.89
C ASN A 30 13.09 -1.97 13.28
N LEU A 31 12.21 -1.09 12.76
CA LEU A 31 10.90 -1.47 12.26
C LEU A 31 10.91 -1.78 10.75
N PHE A 32 11.59 -0.98 9.94
CA PHE A 32 11.55 -1.13 8.48
C PHE A 32 12.04 -2.49 7.97
N PRO A 33 13.15 -3.08 8.47
CA PRO A 33 13.53 -4.46 8.12
C PRO A 33 12.43 -5.49 8.43
N LYS A 34 11.67 -5.32 9.52
CA LYS A 34 10.54 -6.19 9.85
C LYS A 34 9.37 -6.02 8.87
N VAL A 35 9.18 -4.81 8.32
CA VAL A 35 8.19 -4.57 7.24
C VAL A 35 8.60 -5.32 5.97
N ILE A 36 9.87 -5.29 5.61
CA ILE A 36 10.40 -6.07 4.47
C ILE A 36 10.26 -7.57 4.74
N GLN A 37 10.59 -8.03 5.95
CA GLN A 37 10.42 -9.43 6.35
C GLN A 37 8.96 -9.89 6.23
N LEU A 38 7.99 -9.09 6.69
CA LEU A 38 6.56 -9.37 6.52
C LEU A 38 6.20 -9.62 5.05
N LYS A 39 6.72 -8.79 4.13
CA LYS A 39 6.51 -8.96 2.69
C LYS A 39 7.10 -10.26 2.20
N VAL A 40 8.35 -10.55 2.56
CA VAL A 40 9.04 -11.78 2.16
C VAL A 40 8.27 -13.02 2.65
N GLU A 41 7.88 -13.07 3.91
CA GLU A 41 7.13 -14.19 4.47
C GLU A 41 5.77 -14.37 3.80
N GLY A 42 5.05 -13.26 3.58
CA GLY A 42 3.74 -13.27 2.97
C GLY A 42 3.75 -13.75 1.52
N TYR A 43 4.72 -13.28 0.74
CA TYR A 43 4.85 -13.66 -0.67
C TYR A 43 5.40 -15.08 -0.85
N ARG A 44 6.39 -15.48 -0.04
CA ARG A 44 6.91 -16.86 -0.07
C ARG A 44 5.83 -17.91 0.21
N LYS A 45 4.92 -17.60 1.11
CA LYS A 45 3.77 -18.50 1.40
C LYS A 45 2.86 -18.69 0.19
N GLU A 46 2.70 -17.67 -0.65
CA GLU A 46 1.78 -17.68 -1.80
C GLU A 46 2.45 -18.12 -3.10
N TYR A 47 3.71 -17.73 -3.32
CA TYR A 47 4.40 -17.82 -4.60
C TYR A 47 5.72 -18.60 -4.53
N GLY A 48 6.06 -19.19 -3.37
CA GLY A 48 7.33 -19.92 -3.19
C GLY A 48 8.53 -18.98 -3.03
N ASN A 49 9.73 -19.59 -3.07
CA ASN A 49 10.99 -18.89 -2.76
C ASN A 49 11.55 -18.05 -3.91
N TYR A 50 10.94 -18.09 -5.09
CA TYR A 50 11.49 -17.48 -6.30
C TYR A 50 11.03 -16.04 -6.55
N VAL A 51 10.06 -15.55 -5.78
CA VAL A 51 9.59 -14.17 -5.87
C VAL A 51 10.32 -13.31 -4.87
N LEU A 52 11.00 -12.27 -5.36
CA LEU A 52 11.59 -11.21 -4.54
C LEU A 52 10.55 -10.08 -4.40
N PRO A 53 9.87 -9.94 -3.25
CA PRO A 53 8.71 -9.05 -3.14
C PRO A 53 9.07 -7.61 -2.80
N PHE A 54 10.31 -7.19 -3.01
CA PHE A 54 10.75 -5.82 -2.77
C PHE A 54 11.66 -5.33 -3.91
N ASP A 55 11.67 -4.02 -4.10
CA ASP A 55 12.44 -3.33 -5.13
C ASP A 55 12.94 -1.97 -4.62
N SER A 56 13.61 -1.20 -5.46
CA SER A 56 14.12 0.14 -5.11
C SER A 56 13.02 1.08 -4.61
N SER A 57 11.79 0.95 -5.11
CA SER A 57 10.69 1.80 -4.66
C SER A 57 10.30 1.58 -3.20
N ASP A 58 10.65 0.46 -2.59
CA ASP A 58 10.38 0.24 -1.16
C ASP A 58 11.14 1.21 -0.25
N PHE A 59 12.29 1.69 -0.68
CA PHE A 59 13.11 2.60 0.12
C PHE A 59 12.61 4.04 0.09
N ILE A 60 11.89 4.43 -0.97
CA ILE A 60 11.35 5.79 -1.14
C ILE A 60 9.84 5.88 -0.88
N ALA A 61 9.12 4.76 -0.94
CA ALA A 61 7.67 4.72 -0.78
C ALA A 61 7.20 5.12 0.62
N THR A 62 5.93 5.47 0.73
CA THR A 62 5.21 5.49 2.00
C THR A 62 4.71 4.09 2.32
N HIS A 63 5.19 3.52 3.43
CA HIS A 63 4.68 2.26 3.97
C HIS A 63 3.57 2.50 4.97
N LEU A 64 2.43 1.88 4.75
CA LEU A 64 1.28 1.90 5.65
C LEU A 64 1.18 0.53 6.30
N VAL A 65 1.42 0.49 7.60
CA VAL A 65 1.65 -0.76 8.32
C VAL A 65 0.74 -0.85 9.54
N LEU A 66 0.03 -1.97 9.67
CA LEU A 66 -0.63 -2.34 10.92
C LEU A 66 0.34 -3.20 11.71
N CYS A 67 0.67 -2.76 12.92
CA CYS A 67 1.58 -3.45 13.81
C CYS A 67 0.87 -3.97 15.05
N GLU A 68 1.22 -5.17 15.48
CA GLU A 68 0.83 -5.73 16.78
C GLU A 68 1.76 -5.17 17.86
N LEU A 69 1.18 -4.52 18.87
CA LEU A 69 1.91 -4.03 20.04
C LEU A 69 2.23 -5.20 20.97
N GLN A 70 3.51 -5.39 21.27
CA GLN A 70 4.00 -6.44 22.17
C GLN A 70 4.01 -5.95 23.62
N LYS A 71 4.16 -6.89 24.57
CA LYS A 71 4.21 -6.59 26.02
C LYS A 71 5.42 -5.74 26.42
N ASP A 72 6.52 -5.86 25.67
CA ASP A 72 7.75 -5.08 25.86
C ASP A 72 7.70 -3.69 25.19
N GLY A 73 6.56 -3.32 24.62
CA GLY A 73 6.39 -2.06 23.89
C GLY A 73 6.88 -2.09 22.45
N SER A 74 7.45 -3.19 21.97
CA SER A 74 7.90 -3.33 20.59
C SER A 74 6.72 -3.54 19.62
N TYR A 75 6.99 -3.35 18.33
CA TYR A 75 6.01 -3.49 17.26
C TYR A 75 6.39 -4.61 16.30
N ILE A 76 5.42 -5.46 15.97
CA ILE A 76 5.54 -6.50 14.96
C ILE A 76 4.59 -6.20 13.82
N PRO A 77 5.08 -5.93 12.59
CA PRO A 77 4.22 -5.74 11.43
C PRO A 77 3.39 -6.99 11.15
N VAL A 78 2.08 -6.82 10.99
CA VAL A 78 1.14 -7.93 10.72
C VAL A 78 0.37 -7.77 9.41
N LEU A 79 0.28 -6.54 8.92
CA LEU A 79 -0.31 -6.20 7.63
C LEU A 79 0.39 -4.95 7.11
N GLY A 80 0.63 -4.90 5.80
CA GLY A 80 1.23 -3.73 5.20
C GLY A 80 0.98 -3.65 3.70
N PHE A 81 1.12 -2.44 3.18
CA PHE A 81 1.21 -2.13 1.77
C PHE A 81 2.07 -0.86 1.59
N LYS A 82 2.50 -0.62 0.35
CA LYS A 82 3.22 0.61 0.02
C LYS A 82 2.42 1.47 -0.96
N SER A 83 2.61 2.77 -0.84
CA SER A 83 2.17 3.77 -1.81
C SER A 83 3.38 4.58 -2.25
N VAL A 84 3.60 4.71 -3.54
CA VAL A 84 4.65 5.54 -4.10
C VAL A 84 4.06 6.48 -5.13
N THR A 85 4.30 7.78 -4.99
CA THR A 85 3.81 8.77 -5.95
C THR A 85 4.72 8.82 -7.19
N LEU A 86 4.16 9.30 -8.31
CA LEU A 86 4.95 9.55 -9.51
C LEU A 86 6.06 10.57 -9.21
N GLN A 87 5.78 11.60 -8.37
CA GLN A 87 6.77 12.56 -7.93
C GLN A 87 7.98 11.88 -7.27
N MET A 88 7.75 10.97 -6.30
CA MET A 88 8.85 10.23 -5.66
C MET A 88 9.67 9.44 -6.69
N CYS A 89 9.03 8.82 -7.66
CA CYS A 89 9.74 8.10 -8.71
C CYS A 89 10.59 9.01 -9.59
N ASP A 90 10.06 10.18 -9.96
CA ASP A 90 10.77 11.17 -10.78
C ASP A 90 11.96 11.78 -10.01
N ASP A 91 11.78 12.14 -8.72
CA ASP A 91 12.81 12.72 -7.87
C ASP A 91 14.01 11.77 -7.69
N TYR A 92 13.73 10.48 -7.49
CA TYR A 92 14.79 9.46 -7.30
C TYR A 92 15.18 8.72 -8.58
N ARG A 93 14.62 9.11 -9.73
CA ARG A 93 14.91 8.53 -11.06
C ARG A 93 14.74 7.01 -11.11
N ILE A 94 13.69 6.52 -10.47
CA ILE A 94 13.32 5.10 -10.53
C ILE A 94 12.05 4.91 -11.37
N PRO A 95 11.90 3.76 -12.05
CA PRO A 95 10.69 3.48 -12.79
C PRO A 95 9.45 3.48 -11.91
N PHE A 96 8.32 4.01 -12.42
CA PHE A 96 7.04 3.89 -11.73
C PHE A 96 6.63 2.41 -11.68
N PRO A 97 6.40 1.82 -10.48
CA PRO A 97 6.45 0.37 -10.30
C PRO A 97 5.50 -0.46 -11.15
N ILE A 98 4.33 0.08 -11.50
CA ILE A 98 3.36 -0.63 -12.33
C ILE A 98 3.96 -0.98 -13.71
N LEU A 99 4.84 -0.14 -14.27
CA LEU A 99 5.41 -0.34 -15.60
C LEU A 99 6.28 -1.59 -15.70
N SER A 100 7.00 -1.94 -14.62
CA SER A 100 7.86 -3.11 -14.59
C SER A 100 7.09 -4.44 -14.61
N MET A 101 5.82 -4.39 -14.24
CA MET A 101 4.95 -5.56 -14.15
C MET A 101 4.01 -5.73 -15.35
N LEU A 102 3.92 -4.72 -16.23
CA LEU A 102 3.15 -4.79 -17.47
C LEU A 102 4.02 -5.40 -18.57
N GLU A 103 3.61 -6.52 -19.13
CA GLU A 103 4.35 -7.21 -20.19
C GLU A 103 3.99 -6.67 -21.60
N ASN A 104 2.76 -6.16 -21.76
CA ASN A 104 2.23 -5.70 -23.05
C ASN A 104 2.54 -4.21 -23.28
N ASP A 105 3.13 -3.87 -24.43
CA ASP A 105 3.50 -2.50 -24.77
C ASP A 105 2.31 -1.55 -24.88
N ASN A 106 1.15 -2.02 -25.35
CA ASN A 106 -0.07 -1.19 -25.38
C ASN A 106 -0.53 -0.83 -23.97
N ASN A 107 -0.45 -1.76 -23.02
CA ASN A 107 -0.79 -1.49 -21.63
C ASN A 107 0.19 -0.48 -21.02
N LYS A 108 1.49 -0.63 -21.30
CA LYS A 108 2.51 0.36 -20.90
C LYS A 108 2.23 1.73 -21.48
N LYS A 109 1.88 1.81 -22.76
CA LYS A 109 1.56 3.09 -23.44
C LYS A 109 0.41 3.84 -22.76
N THR A 110 -0.65 3.15 -22.36
CA THR A 110 -1.77 3.75 -21.62
C THR A 110 -1.31 4.35 -20.29
N ILE A 111 -0.51 3.59 -19.50
CA ILE A 111 0.02 4.08 -18.22
C ILE A 111 1.01 5.23 -18.42
N LEU A 112 1.89 5.16 -19.42
CA LEU A 112 2.81 6.24 -19.76
C LEU A 112 2.06 7.52 -20.12
N GLY A 113 1.00 7.43 -20.95
CA GLY A 113 0.15 8.57 -21.29
C GLY A 113 -0.49 9.21 -20.05
N THR A 114 -0.95 8.40 -19.08
CA THR A 114 -1.43 8.90 -17.79
C THR A 114 -0.34 9.66 -17.05
N MET A 115 0.86 9.08 -16.93
CA MET A 115 2.00 9.69 -16.23
C MET A 115 2.42 11.01 -16.89
N ASP A 116 2.47 11.06 -18.23
CA ASP A 116 2.85 12.25 -18.97
C ASP A 116 1.83 13.38 -18.78
N GLY A 117 0.53 13.06 -18.68
CA GLY A 117 -0.51 14.02 -18.33
C GLY A 117 -0.25 14.67 -16.96
N TYR A 118 0.12 13.90 -15.94
CA TYR A 118 0.46 14.41 -14.60
C TYR A 118 1.75 15.24 -14.61
N ARG A 119 2.76 14.85 -15.38
CA ARG A 119 4.01 15.63 -15.55
C ARG A 119 3.74 16.96 -16.25
N ALA A 120 2.93 16.97 -17.30
CA ALA A 120 2.59 18.18 -18.05
C ALA A 120 1.87 19.23 -17.18
N THR A 121 1.16 18.81 -16.14
CA THR A 121 0.44 19.70 -15.21
C THR A 121 1.16 19.93 -13.88
N ASN A 122 2.39 19.45 -13.72
CA ASN A 122 3.16 19.50 -12.48
C ASN A 122 2.39 18.96 -11.24
N SER A 123 1.65 17.87 -11.45
CA SER A 123 0.80 17.26 -10.42
C SER A 123 1.17 15.81 -10.10
N GLN A 124 2.45 15.44 -10.25
CA GLN A 124 2.95 14.07 -10.07
C GLN A 124 2.72 13.52 -8.66
N SER A 125 2.62 14.39 -7.64
CA SER A 125 2.29 13.99 -6.27
C SER A 125 0.85 13.46 -6.11
N GLN A 126 -0.03 13.76 -7.08
CA GLN A 126 -1.43 13.36 -7.08
C GLN A 126 -1.68 12.00 -7.76
N LEU A 127 -0.67 11.44 -8.42
CA LEU A 127 -0.71 10.09 -8.98
C LEU A 127 0.16 9.16 -8.14
N ALA A 128 -0.41 8.06 -7.64
CA ALA A 128 0.33 7.06 -6.89
C ALA A 128 0.12 5.64 -7.42
N TYR A 129 1.08 4.77 -7.13
CA TYR A 129 0.95 3.32 -7.25
C TYR A 129 0.80 2.70 -5.87
N ASN A 130 -0.23 1.87 -5.69
CA ASN A 130 -0.47 1.08 -4.49
C ASN A 130 -0.12 -0.38 -4.73
N GLY A 131 0.85 -0.89 -3.99
CA GLY A 131 1.32 -2.25 -4.16
C GLY A 131 1.77 -2.94 -2.89
N SER A 132 2.28 -4.16 -3.05
CA SER A 132 2.89 -4.96 -1.98
C SER A 132 1.96 -5.26 -0.80
N PHE A 133 0.64 -5.36 -1.05
CA PHE A 133 -0.29 -5.74 0.00
C PHE A 133 0.03 -7.14 0.52
N THR A 134 0.22 -7.24 1.83
CA THR A 134 0.50 -8.51 2.49
C THR A 134 -0.06 -8.55 3.90
N ILE A 135 -0.37 -9.77 4.37
CA ILE A 135 -0.80 -10.07 5.73
C ILE A 135 0.08 -11.22 6.24
N LEU A 136 0.49 -11.14 7.48
CA LEU A 136 1.32 -12.15 8.12
C LEU A 136 0.65 -13.53 8.02
N PRO A 137 1.34 -14.57 7.48
CA PRO A 137 0.72 -15.87 7.16
C PRO A 137 -0.05 -16.51 8.31
N ARG A 138 0.47 -16.46 9.54
CA ARG A 138 -0.18 -17.04 10.74
C ARG A 138 -1.55 -16.45 11.05
N LEU A 139 -1.86 -15.25 10.56
CA LEU A 139 -3.17 -14.61 10.80
C LEU A 139 -4.22 -14.99 9.76
N ARG A 140 -3.80 -15.52 8.60
CA ARG A 140 -4.70 -15.80 7.46
C ARG A 140 -5.67 -16.95 7.71
N GLU A 141 -5.34 -17.85 8.65
CA GLU A 141 -6.20 -18.98 9.01
C GLU A 141 -7.42 -18.56 9.83
N ASN A 142 -7.35 -17.43 10.52
CA ASN A 142 -8.46 -16.90 11.31
C ASN A 142 -9.40 -16.07 10.44
N LYS A 143 -10.48 -16.68 9.94
CA LYS A 143 -11.46 -16.05 9.04
C LYS A 143 -12.13 -14.80 9.65
N VAL A 144 -12.38 -14.79 10.96
CA VAL A 144 -13.00 -13.65 11.66
C VAL A 144 -12.02 -12.49 11.67
N LEU A 145 -10.78 -12.71 12.09
CA LEU A 145 -9.74 -11.71 12.10
C LEU A 145 -9.47 -11.18 10.68
N MET A 146 -9.40 -12.05 9.68
CA MET A 146 -9.21 -11.65 8.28
C MET A 146 -10.28 -10.68 7.78
N LYS A 147 -11.54 -10.90 8.15
CA LYS A 147 -12.63 -9.98 7.81
C LYS A 147 -12.42 -8.59 8.43
N TYR A 148 -11.91 -8.53 9.65
CA TYR A 148 -11.57 -7.26 10.31
C TYR A 148 -10.32 -6.62 9.74
N LEU A 149 -9.26 -7.37 9.50
CA LEU A 149 -8.03 -6.85 8.89
C LEU A 149 -8.31 -6.23 7.52
N TRP A 150 -9.22 -6.81 6.73
CA TRP A 150 -9.65 -6.21 5.48
C TRP A 150 -10.34 -4.86 5.67
N LYS A 151 -11.27 -4.75 6.64
CA LYS A 151 -11.94 -3.49 6.95
C LYS A 151 -10.97 -2.42 7.46
N ILE A 152 -10.00 -2.82 8.28
CA ILE A 152 -8.93 -1.93 8.76
C ILE A 152 -8.08 -1.44 7.58
N THR A 153 -7.67 -2.36 6.68
CA THR A 153 -6.90 -2.01 5.48
C THR A 153 -7.64 -1.00 4.61
N SER A 154 -8.94 -1.23 4.38
CA SER A 154 -9.79 -0.32 3.61
C SER A 154 -9.84 1.07 4.24
N SER A 155 -10.02 1.14 5.55
CA SER A 155 -10.02 2.41 6.29
C SER A 155 -8.68 3.13 6.21
N LEU A 156 -7.58 2.41 6.44
CA LEU A 156 -6.22 2.94 6.37
C LEU A 156 -5.91 3.52 4.99
N LEU A 157 -6.23 2.74 3.95
CA LEU A 157 -6.00 3.12 2.56
C LEU A 157 -6.74 4.39 2.17
N VAL A 158 -8.03 4.44 2.47
CA VAL A 158 -8.88 5.58 2.08
C VAL A 158 -8.51 6.84 2.86
N ASN A 159 -8.31 6.73 4.19
CA ASN A 159 -7.89 7.88 4.99
C ASN A 159 -6.52 8.43 4.54
N TYR A 160 -5.59 7.56 4.16
CA TYR A 160 -4.30 7.98 3.63
C TYR A 160 -4.46 8.81 2.36
N TYR A 161 -5.23 8.35 1.38
CA TYR A 161 -5.39 9.09 0.12
C TYR A 161 -6.14 10.41 0.30
N ILE A 162 -7.12 10.46 1.21
CA ILE A 162 -7.81 11.70 1.54
C ILE A 162 -6.84 12.70 2.17
N GLU A 163 -6.10 12.30 3.21
CA GLU A 163 -5.24 13.20 3.97
C GLU A 163 -4.06 13.72 3.15
N TYR A 164 -3.45 12.85 2.33
CA TYR A 164 -2.31 13.23 1.49
C TYR A 164 -2.71 13.77 0.11
N GLN A 165 -4.02 13.99 -0.12
CA GLN A 165 -4.55 14.57 -1.35
C GLN A 165 -4.08 13.83 -2.62
N ILE A 166 -4.15 12.50 -2.58
CA ILE A 166 -3.80 11.63 -3.70
C ILE A 166 -5.09 11.14 -4.36
N PRO A 167 -5.64 11.88 -5.34
CA PRO A 167 -6.94 11.57 -5.95
C PRO A 167 -6.87 10.41 -6.93
N HIS A 168 -5.70 10.11 -7.51
CA HIS A 168 -5.55 9.07 -8.52
C HIS A 168 -4.52 8.03 -8.10
N VAL A 169 -4.96 6.78 -8.00
CA VAL A 169 -4.11 5.69 -7.56
C VAL A 169 -4.23 4.49 -8.48
N LEU A 170 -3.12 3.99 -8.96
CA LEU A 170 -3.03 2.79 -9.78
C LEU A 170 -2.63 1.59 -8.92
N ALA A 171 -3.11 0.39 -9.26
CA ALA A 171 -2.71 -0.85 -8.63
C ALA A 171 -2.80 -2.04 -9.58
N LEU A 172 -2.01 -3.07 -9.32
CA LEU A 172 -2.17 -4.40 -9.89
C LEU A 172 -2.78 -5.34 -8.86
N CYS A 173 -3.93 -5.88 -9.15
CA CYS A 173 -4.70 -6.72 -8.23
C CYS A 173 -4.65 -8.17 -8.65
N VAL A 174 -4.24 -9.05 -7.73
CA VAL A 174 -4.30 -10.51 -7.93
C VAL A 174 -5.74 -10.97 -7.93
N THR A 175 -6.15 -11.72 -8.96
CA THR A 175 -7.53 -12.21 -9.07
C THR A 175 -7.82 -13.38 -8.16
N LYS A 176 -6.83 -14.24 -7.87
CA LYS A 176 -6.92 -15.45 -7.03
C LYS A 176 -7.64 -15.23 -5.69
N PHE A 177 -7.46 -14.05 -5.07
CA PHE A 177 -8.05 -13.73 -3.76
C PHE A 177 -9.24 -12.77 -3.85
N HIS A 178 -9.77 -12.53 -5.05
CA HIS A 178 -10.86 -11.59 -5.31
C HIS A 178 -10.59 -10.17 -4.78
N ILE A 179 -9.31 -9.76 -4.71
CA ILE A 179 -8.91 -8.44 -4.22
C ILE A 179 -9.48 -7.33 -5.10
N HIS A 180 -9.51 -7.54 -6.42
CA HIS A 180 -10.12 -6.63 -7.38
C HIS A 180 -11.61 -6.36 -7.07
N LEU A 181 -12.41 -7.40 -6.74
CA LEU A 181 -13.82 -7.23 -6.39
C LEU A 181 -14.00 -6.42 -5.10
N LYS A 182 -13.18 -6.69 -4.10
CA LYS A 182 -13.21 -5.92 -2.83
C LYS A 182 -12.79 -4.47 -3.03
N LYS A 183 -11.85 -4.21 -3.93
CA LYS A 183 -11.45 -2.84 -4.28
C LYS A 183 -12.56 -2.11 -5.02
N GLN A 184 -13.28 -2.77 -5.93
CA GLN A 184 -14.44 -2.17 -6.60
C GLN A 184 -15.51 -1.67 -5.61
N GLU A 185 -15.74 -2.37 -4.50
CA GLU A 185 -16.64 -1.89 -3.46
C GLU A 185 -16.21 -0.54 -2.85
N LEU A 186 -14.91 -0.24 -2.86
CA LEU A 186 -14.35 1.01 -2.35
C LEU A 186 -14.29 2.15 -3.39
N GLY A 187 -14.67 1.88 -4.64
CA GLY A 187 -14.64 2.86 -5.73
C GLY A 187 -13.49 2.69 -6.72
N TRP A 188 -12.77 1.57 -6.66
CA TRP A 188 -11.78 1.23 -7.69
C TRP A 188 -12.44 0.71 -8.96
N ASN A 189 -11.91 1.10 -10.11
CA ASN A 189 -12.38 0.69 -11.43
C ASN A 189 -11.27 -0.03 -12.19
N PHE A 190 -11.64 -0.77 -13.22
CA PHE A 190 -10.67 -1.28 -14.19
C PHE A 190 -10.15 -0.12 -15.04
N ILE A 191 -8.84 -0.09 -15.27
CA ILE A 191 -8.25 0.91 -16.14
C ILE A 191 -8.75 0.71 -17.57
N GLN A 192 -9.21 1.79 -18.21
CA GLN A 192 -9.68 1.80 -19.57
C GLN A 192 -8.57 2.23 -20.53
N SER A 193 -8.54 1.66 -21.72
CA SER A 193 -7.73 2.08 -22.85
C SER A 193 -8.60 2.30 -24.06
N GLU A 194 -8.03 2.77 -25.16
CA GLU A 194 -8.72 2.89 -26.45
C GLU A 194 -9.26 1.54 -26.95
N ASN A 195 -8.65 0.43 -26.54
CA ASN A 195 -9.02 -0.93 -26.94
C ASN A 195 -9.87 -1.67 -25.89
N GLY A 196 -10.42 -0.98 -24.90
CA GLY A 196 -11.22 -1.53 -23.81
C GLY A 196 -10.45 -1.64 -22.49
N ILE A 197 -10.89 -2.53 -21.61
CA ILE A 197 -10.30 -2.72 -20.28
C ILE A 197 -8.87 -3.29 -20.40
N LEU A 198 -7.92 -2.72 -19.65
CA LEU A 198 -6.57 -3.28 -19.51
C LEU A 198 -6.60 -4.59 -18.70
N GLY A 199 -6.16 -5.68 -19.34
CA GLY A 199 -6.12 -6.99 -18.69
C GLY A 199 -7.50 -7.67 -18.59
N PRO A 200 -7.65 -8.78 -17.87
CA PRO A 200 -6.61 -9.44 -17.07
C PRO A 200 -5.48 -10.06 -17.91
N TYR A 201 -4.30 -10.22 -17.31
CA TYR A 201 -3.17 -10.89 -17.96
C TYR A 201 -2.40 -11.74 -16.94
N ASN A 202 -1.69 -12.77 -17.42
CA ASN A 202 -0.82 -13.59 -16.59
C ASN A 202 0.55 -12.91 -16.47
N CYS A 203 0.98 -12.67 -15.24
CA CYS A 203 2.29 -12.09 -14.96
C CYS A 203 3.29 -13.18 -14.65
N LYS A 204 4.28 -13.38 -15.53
CA LYS A 204 5.34 -14.39 -15.37
C LYS A 204 6.18 -14.14 -14.12
N ALA A 205 6.42 -12.86 -13.77
CA ALA A 205 7.15 -12.49 -12.57
C ALA A 205 6.48 -12.98 -11.28
N PHE A 206 5.19 -13.33 -11.33
CA PHE A 206 4.41 -13.90 -10.21
C PHE A 206 3.87 -15.30 -10.55
N PHE A 207 4.66 -16.14 -11.23
CA PHE A 207 4.30 -17.52 -11.58
C PHE A 207 2.95 -17.64 -12.28
N ASP A 208 2.78 -16.92 -13.37
CA ASP A 208 1.56 -16.88 -14.17
C ASP A 208 0.30 -16.52 -13.37
N THR A 209 0.48 -15.79 -12.27
CA THR A 209 -0.65 -15.26 -11.51
C THR A 209 -1.38 -14.22 -12.35
N THR A 210 -2.69 -14.37 -12.45
CA THR A 210 -3.52 -13.40 -13.18
C THR A 210 -3.63 -12.10 -12.39
N LEU A 211 -3.22 -11.00 -13.03
CA LEU A 211 -3.29 -9.65 -12.51
C LEU A 211 -4.32 -8.83 -13.29
N VAL A 212 -4.96 -7.92 -12.59
CA VAL A 212 -5.89 -6.93 -13.17
C VAL A 212 -5.42 -5.53 -12.80
N PRO A 213 -5.10 -4.67 -13.79
CA PRO A 213 -4.84 -3.26 -13.56
C PRO A 213 -6.11 -2.54 -13.11
N MET A 214 -6.01 -1.81 -12.02
CA MET A 214 -7.12 -1.03 -11.46
C MET A 214 -6.67 0.38 -11.12
N GLU A 215 -7.61 1.30 -11.17
CA GLU A 215 -7.44 2.69 -10.76
C GLU A 215 -8.48 3.10 -9.73
N PHE A 216 -8.10 4.01 -8.86
CA PHE A 216 -8.97 4.70 -7.92
C PHE A 216 -8.96 6.18 -8.28
N SER A 217 -10.12 6.71 -8.61
CA SER A 217 -10.30 8.14 -8.94
C SER A 217 -11.48 8.77 -8.21
N ASN A 218 -12.41 7.95 -7.75
CA ASN A 218 -13.61 8.41 -7.05
C ASN A 218 -13.95 7.52 -5.87
N LEU A 219 -14.22 8.14 -4.74
CA LEU A 219 -14.60 7.44 -3.52
C LEU A 219 -16.06 7.01 -3.57
N SER A 220 -16.33 5.73 -3.42
CA SER A 220 -17.71 5.20 -3.28
C SER A 220 -18.28 5.48 -1.89
N ILE A 221 -19.60 5.38 -1.76
CA ILE A 221 -20.29 5.47 -0.44
C ILE A 221 -19.67 4.44 0.54
N LYS A 222 -19.46 3.20 0.11
CA LYS A 222 -18.80 2.16 0.92
C LYS A 222 -17.35 2.54 1.28
N GLY A 223 -16.65 3.25 0.42
CA GLY A 223 -15.32 3.79 0.70
C GLY A 223 -15.35 4.83 1.81
N ILE A 224 -16.33 5.74 1.80
CA ILE A 224 -16.54 6.74 2.85
C ILE A 224 -16.85 6.07 4.20
N GLU A 225 -17.76 5.08 4.19
CA GLU A 225 -18.10 4.30 5.40
C GLU A 225 -16.87 3.51 5.92
N ALA A 226 -16.06 2.95 5.02
CA ALA A 226 -14.83 2.26 5.39
C ALA A 226 -13.83 3.22 6.04
N ALA A 227 -13.65 4.43 5.51
CA ALA A 227 -12.79 5.46 6.08
C ALA A 227 -13.23 5.85 7.49
N ALA A 228 -14.53 6.04 7.71
CA ALA A 228 -15.10 6.44 9.00
C ALA A 228 -14.92 5.38 10.09
N ARG A 229 -15.00 4.08 9.74
CA ARG A 229 -15.07 2.97 10.71
C ARG A 229 -13.88 2.86 11.66
N PHE A 230 -12.66 3.11 11.19
CA PHE A 230 -11.42 3.06 11.98
C PHE A 230 -10.68 4.39 11.94
N LYS A 231 -11.41 5.50 11.78
CA LYS A 231 -10.84 6.84 11.72
C LYS A 231 -10.08 7.20 13.00
N ASP A 232 -10.54 6.71 14.14
CA ASP A 232 -9.87 6.86 15.44
C ASP A 232 -8.47 6.23 15.42
N MET A 233 -8.32 5.04 14.87
CA MET A 233 -7.00 4.39 14.73
C MET A 233 -6.10 5.17 13.76
N TRP A 234 -6.68 5.74 12.68
CA TRP A 234 -5.95 6.59 11.75
C TRP A 234 -5.44 7.87 12.43
N LEU A 235 -6.29 8.55 13.18
CA LEU A 235 -5.95 9.80 13.88
C LEU A 235 -4.88 9.58 14.97
N ASN A 236 -4.87 8.41 15.61
CA ASN A 236 -3.91 8.04 16.65
C ASN A 236 -2.71 7.22 16.10
N ARG A 237 -2.46 7.26 14.79
CA ARG A 237 -1.31 6.56 14.18
C ARG A 237 0.01 7.18 14.58
N ILE A 238 1.07 6.41 14.44
CA ILE A 238 2.44 6.89 14.50
C ILE A 238 2.85 7.24 13.06
N THR A 239 3.25 8.49 12.83
CA THR A 239 3.80 8.92 11.53
C THR A 239 5.30 9.19 11.69
N LEU A 240 6.09 8.58 10.84
CA LEU A 240 7.53 8.70 10.77
C LEU A 240 7.86 9.36 9.43
N ASP A 241 8.26 10.61 9.48
CA ASP A 241 8.74 11.42 8.36
C ASP A 241 9.79 12.39 8.85
N LEU A 242 10.48 13.06 7.92
CA LEU A 242 11.54 14.02 8.25
C LEU A 242 11.04 15.17 9.13
N GLU A 243 9.82 15.66 8.90
CA GLU A 243 9.26 16.80 9.64
C GLU A 243 9.05 16.45 11.11
N ASN A 244 8.39 15.33 11.40
CA ASN A 244 8.09 14.88 12.76
C ASN A 244 9.35 14.49 13.55
N ILE A 245 10.36 13.92 12.89
CA ILE A 245 11.64 13.57 13.53
C ILE A 245 12.45 14.83 13.86
N THR A 246 12.45 15.83 12.99
CA THR A 246 13.17 17.10 13.19
C THR A 246 12.57 17.89 14.35
N ILE A 247 11.25 17.91 14.51
CA ILE A 247 10.57 18.58 15.64
C ILE A 247 10.98 17.96 16.97
N ARG A 248 11.03 16.63 17.07
CA ARG A 248 11.46 15.94 18.30
C ARG A 248 12.92 16.20 18.68
N ARG A 249 13.82 16.36 17.71
CA ARG A 249 15.23 16.73 17.96
C ARG A 249 15.39 18.18 18.47
N LYS A 250 14.46 19.09 18.16
CA LYS A 250 14.49 20.49 18.64
C LYS A 250 13.92 20.67 20.05
N VAL A 251 13.18 19.69 20.56
CA VAL A 251 12.50 19.72 21.86
C VAL A 251 13.26 18.91 22.93
N ALA A 252 14.26 18.13 22.53
CA ALA A 252 15.15 17.37 23.42
C ALA A 252 16.47 18.10 23.62
#